data_0b5fe84d10b205f6b4169f39436fb145
#
_entry.id   0b5fe84d10b205f6b4169f39436fb145
#
_cell.length_a   1.000
_cell.length_b   1.000
_cell.length_c   1.000
_cell.angle_alpha   90.00
_cell.angle_beta   90.00
_cell.angle_gamma   90.00
#
_symmetry.space_group_name_H-M   'P 1'
#
loop_
_entity.id
_entity.type
_entity.pdbx_description
1 polymer ?
#
loop_
_entity_poly.entity_id
_entity_poly.type
_entity_poly.pdbx_seq_one_letter_code
_entity_poly.pdbx_strand_id
1 'polypeptide(L)'
;TQVDAGDYQITLANGQFLVADIVLSAVGLQPNLELAKATDIHCSRGILTNVLLETNQADIYAIGDCAEVNGLLLPYVMPIMQQARALAKTLNGQNTQVHYPAMPVAVKTPAAPLTVLPAPIDVDVTWETEQLEDGMIAKAMDNQNNVRGFVLLGATAAKQRLSLTKLVPDLIPTAV
;
A
#
# COMPACT_ATOMS: atom_id res chain seq x y z
N THR A 1 -20.62 -19.41 -8.31
CA THR A 1 -21.46 -19.92 -9.41
C THR A 1 -22.88 -19.42 -9.22
N GLN A 2 -23.53 -18.93 -10.27
CA GLN A 2 -24.95 -18.59 -10.25
C GLN A 2 -25.75 -19.88 -10.28
N VAL A 3 -26.71 -20.06 -9.37
CA VAL A 3 -27.46 -21.33 -9.19
C VAL A 3 -28.84 -21.22 -9.83
N ASP A 4 -29.54 -20.09 -9.62
CA ASP A 4 -30.81 -19.74 -10.24
C ASP A 4 -30.82 -18.26 -10.58
N ALA A 5 -31.85 -17.77 -11.27
CA ALA A 5 -31.91 -16.36 -11.65
C ALA A 5 -32.00 -15.47 -10.38
N GLY A 6 -30.89 -14.98 -9.91
CA GLY A 6 -30.78 -14.10 -8.74
C GLY A 6 -29.96 -14.67 -7.57
N ASP A 7 -29.65 -15.97 -7.53
CA ASP A 7 -28.91 -16.57 -6.43
C ASP A 7 -27.47 -16.95 -6.81
N TYR A 8 -26.54 -16.71 -5.88
CA TYR A 8 -25.12 -17.08 -6.02
C TYR A 8 -24.76 -18.09 -4.95
N GLN A 9 -24.16 -19.20 -5.36
CA GLN A 9 -23.50 -20.12 -4.44
C GLN A 9 -22.01 -19.80 -4.36
N ILE A 10 -21.54 -19.51 -3.14
CA ILE A 10 -20.14 -19.23 -2.83
C ILE A 10 -19.59 -20.44 -2.09
N THR A 11 -18.57 -21.09 -2.64
CA THR A 11 -17.87 -22.19 -1.97
C THR A 11 -16.63 -21.65 -1.27
N LEU A 12 -16.52 -21.91 0.03
CA LEU A 12 -15.37 -21.54 0.85
C LEU A 12 -14.25 -22.59 0.72
N ALA A 13 -13.03 -22.21 1.07
CA ALA A 13 -11.86 -23.10 1.00
C ALA A 13 -11.98 -24.36 1.88
N ASN A 14 -12.78 -24.31 2.94
CA ASN A 14 -13.06 -25.45 3.82
C ASN A 14 -14.18 -26.38 3.31
N GLY A 15 -14.69 -26.15 2.09
CA GLY A 15 -15.76 -26.92 1.45
C GLY A 15 -17.19 -26.51 1.84
N GLN A 16 -17.37 -25.58 2.77
CA GLN A 16 -18.70 -25.04 3.07
C GLN A 16 -19.18 -24.15 1.92
N PHE A 17 -20.49 -24.04 1.78
CA PHE A 17 -21.09 -23.15 0.81
C PHE A 17 -22.08 -22.20 1.47
N LEU A 18 -22.21 -21.02 0.88
CA LEU A 18 -23.17 -19.98 1.23
C LEU A 18 -24.01 -19.66 0.00
N VAL A 19 -25.27 -19.33 0.21
CA VAL A 19 -26.16 -18.82 -0.85
C VAL A 19 -26.47 -17.35 -0.53
N ALA A 20 -26.41 -16.50 -1.56
CA ALA A 20 -26.65 -15.07 -1.43
C ALA A 20 -27.25 -14.50 -2.73
N ASP A 21 -28.13 -13.52 -2.60
CA ASP A 21 -28.73 -12.82 -3.74
C ASP A 21 -27.72 -11.92 -4.46
N ILE A 22 -26.71 -11.41 -3.72
CA ILE A 22 -25.68 -10.50 -4.23
C ILE A 22 -24.33 -10.89 -3.63
N VAL A 23 -23.30 -10.87 -4.45
CA VAL A 23 -21.91 -11.03 -4.03
C VAL A 23 -21.12 -9.77 -4.37
N LEU A 24 -20.58 -9.10 -3.33
CA LEU A 24 -19.69 -7.95 -3.48
C LEU A 24 -18.24 -8.40 -3.30
N SER A 25 -17.42 -8.20 -4.33
CA SER A 25 -15.96 -8.38 -4.25
C SER A 25 -15.29 -7.06 -3.88
N ALA A 26 -14.68 -7.02 -2.69
CA ALA A 26 -13.97 -5.84 -2.16
C ALA A 26 -12.55 -6.24 -1.71
N VAL A 27 -11.82 -6.94 -2.56
CA VAL A 27 -10.52 -7.59 -2.27
C VAL A 27 -9.29 -6.72 -2.65
N GLY A 28 -9.48 -5.43 -2.84
CA GLY A 28 -8.43 -4.48 -3.21
C GLY A 28 -8.50 -4.04 -4.68
N LEU A 29 -7.49 -3.26 -5.09
CA LEU A 29 -7.39 -2.70 -6.42
C LEU A 29 -6.42 -3.51 -7.27
N GLN A 30 -6.75 -3.67 -8.54
CA GLN A 30 -5.85 -4.18 -9.57
C GLN A 30 -5.59 -3.09 -10.60
N PRO A 31 -4.33 -2.78 -10.91
CA PRO A 31 -4.01 -1.83 -11.97
C PRO A 31 -4.52 -2.29 -13.32
N ASN A 32 -5.09 -1.36 -14.11
CA ASN A 32 -5.35 -1.64 -15.51
C ASN A 32 -4.05 -1.50 -16.30
N LEU A 33 -3.53 -2.61 -16.80
CA LEU A 33 -2.26 -2.69 -17.53
C LEU A 33 -2.43 -3.01 -19.01
N GLU A 34 -3.66 -3.04 -19.53
CA GLU A 34 -3.95 -3.49 -20.90
C GLU A 34 -3.20 -2.64 -21.94
N LEU A 35 -3.24 -1.32 -21.80
CA LEU A 35 -2.54 -0.42 -22.72
C LEU A 35 -1.02 -0.59 -22.66
N ALA A 36 -0.46 -0.70 -21.45
CA ALA A 36 0.97 -0.89 -21.28
C ALA A 36 1.45 -2.26 -21.82
N LYS A 37 0.65 -3.32 -21.61
CA LYS A 37 0.94 -4.66 -22.13
C LYS A 37 0.78 -4.78 -23.64
N ALA A 38 -0.03 -3.90 -24.28
CA ALA A 38 -0.18 -3.84 -25.73
C ALA A 38 1.00 -3.12 -26.41
N THR A 39 1.94 -2.59 -25.64
CA THR A 39 3.18 -1.94 -26.06
C THR A 39 4.36 -2.66 -25.43
N ASP A 40 5.59 -2.27 -25.75
CA ASP A 40 6.80 -2.87 -25.18
C ASP A 40 7.13 -2.31 -23.76
N ILE A 41 6.14 -1.81 -23.02
CA ILE A 41 6.33 -1.32 -21.64
C ILE A 41 6.31 -2.50 -20.68
N HIS A 42 7.35 -2.61 -19.86
CA HIS A 42 7.49 -3.70 -18.90
C HIS A 42 6.47 -3.55 -17.75
N CYS A 43 5.75 -4.64 -17.49
CA CYS A 43 4.78 -4.74 -16.41
C CYS A 43 5.02 -5.97 -15.55
N SER A 44 4.77 -5.85 -14.24
CA SER A 44 4.65 -6.93 -13.28
C SER A 44 3.28 -6.84 -12.59
N ARG A 45 3.21 -6.50 -11.32
CA ARG A 45 1.97 -6.16 -10.63
C ARG A 45 1.45 -4.77 -11.04
N GLY A 46 2.36 -3.89 -11.49
CA GLY A 46 2.13 -2.57 -12.04
C GLY A 46 3.01 -2.32 -13.27
N ILE A 47 3.00 -1.11 -13.80
CA ILE A 47 3.95 -0.63 -14.79
C ILE A 47 5.28 -0.41 -14.07
N LEU A 48 6.33 -1.14 -14.47
CA LEU A 48 7.64 -1.05 -13.83
C LEU A 48 8.29 0.30 -14.12
N THR A 49 8.71 0.98 -13.06
CA THR A 49 9.49 2.21 -13.15
C THR A 49 10.68 2.19 -12.19
N ASN A 50 11.70 2.96 -12.53
CA ASN A 50 12.77 3.31 -11.61
C ASN A 50 12.32 4.41 -10.62
N VAL A 51 13.23 4.87 -9.77
CA VAL A 51 12.97 5.96 -8.80
C VAL A 51 12.79 7.35 -9.45
N LEU A 52 13.10 7.52 -10.73
CA LEU A 52 12.80 8.71 -11.52
C LEU A 52 11.44 8.62 -12.22
N LEU A 53 10.69 7.53 -11.96
CA LEU A 53 9.38 7.23 -12.55
C LEU A 53 9.44 6.90 -14.06
N GLU A 54 10.64 6.65 -14.58
CA GLU A 54 10.87 6.27 -15.97
C GLU A 54 10.53 4.79 -16.17
N THR A 55 9.86 4.48 -17.26
CA THR A 55 9.65 3.11 -17.73
C THR A 55 10.90 2.62 -18.51
N ASN A 56 10.85 1.41 -19.06
CA ASN A 56 11.87 0.92 -19.98
C ASN A 56 11.86 1.61 -21.35
N GLN A 57 10.83 2.37 -21.67
CA GLN A 57 10.71 3.14 -22.91
C GLN A 57 11.12 4.59 -22.65
N ALA A 58 12.02 5.13 -23.50
CA ALA A 58 12.50 6.50 -23.37
C ALA A 58 11.32 7.51 -23.42
N ASP A 59 11.41 8.53 -22.57
CA ASP A 59 10.45 9.62 -22.47
C ASP A 59 9.01 9.18 -22.06
N ILE A 60 8.86 7.93 -21.57
CA ILE A 60 7.59 7.43 -21.03
C ILE A 60 7.73 7.21 -19.53
N TYR A 61 6.85 7.87 -18.79
CA TYR A 61 6.77 7.82 -17.33
C TYR A 61 5.46 7.17 -16.88
N ALA A 62 5.47 6.53 -15.70
CA ALA A 62 4.24 6.06 -15.09
C ALA A 62 4.13 6.54 -13.64
N ILE A 63 2.93 7.01 -13.28
CA ILE A 63 2.57 7.44 -11.93
C ILE A 63 1.16 6.97 -11.56
N GLY A 64 0.83 7.03 -10.29
CA GLY A 64 -0.49 6.67 -9.79
C GLY A 64 -0.61 5.20 -9.41
N ASP A 65 -1.84 4.73 -9.29
CA ASP A 65 -2.17 3.39 -8.80
C ASP A 65 -1.64 2.26 -9.69
N CYS A 66 -1.32 2.55 -10.95
CA CYS A 66 -0.76 1.58 -11.89
C CYS A 66 0.78 1.51 -11.89
N ALA A 67 1.48 2.45 -11.24
CA ALA A 67 2.94 2.48 -11.24
C ALA A 67 3.52 1.58 -10.14
N GLU A 68 4.40 0.67 -10.52
CA GLU A 68 5.23 -0.13 -9.61
C GLU A 68 6.63 0.50 -9.55
N VAL A 69 6.83 1.38 -8.58
CA VAL A 69 8.05 2.18 -8.44
C VAL A 69 9.08 1.42 -7.62
N ASN A 70 10.21 1.08 -8.22
CA ASN A 70 11.29 0.32 -7.56
C ASN A 70 10.77 -0.93 -6.81
N GLY A 71 9.84 -1.67 -7.44
CA GLY A 71 9.22 -2.87 -6.89
C GLY A 71 8.06 -2.62 -5.89
N LEU A 72 7.73 -1.36 -5.60
CA LEU A 72 6.64 -0.99 -4.71
C LEU A 72 5.39 -0.58 -5.49
N LEU A 73 4.31 -1.35 -5.36
CA LEU A 73 2.98 -0.99 -5.85
C LEU A 73 2.13 -0.51 -4.68
N LEU A 74 1.84 0.79 -4.64
CA LEU A 74 1.18 1.46 -3.52
C LEU A 74 -0.05 2.24 -4.00
N PRO A 75 -1.21 1.58 -4.22
CA PRO A 75 -2.39 2.18 -4.84
C PRO A 75 -3.21 3.00 -3.83
N TYR A 76 -2.64 4.12 -3.37
CA TYR A 76 -3.32 5.10 -2.51
C TYR A 76 -2.72 6.50 -2.66
N VAL A 77 -3.38 7.52 -2.13
CA VAL A 77 -3.14 8.94 -2.48
C VAL A 77 -1.74 9.44 -2.12
N MET A 78 -1.17 9.02 -0.98
CA MET A 78 0.12 9.60 -0.54
C MET A 78 1.27 9.32 -1.50
N PRO A 79 1.51 8.09 -1.98
CA PRO A 79 2.52 7.83 -3.01
C PRO A 79 2.31 8.64 -4.28
N ILE A 80 1.07 8.76 -4.76
CA ILE A 80 0.74 9.55 -5.97
C ILE A 80 1.21 10.99 -5.83
N MET A 81 0.99 11.61 -4.67
CA MET A 81 1.43 12.98 -4.41
C MET A 81 2.96 13.13 -4.42
N GLN A 82 3.70 12.12 -3.94
CA GLN A 82 5.17 12.12 -4.00
C GLN A 82 5.65 11.95 -5.44
N GLN A 83 5.05 11.03 -6.19
CA GLN A 83 5.34 10.81 -7.61
C GLN A 83 5.11 12.08 -8.44
N ALA A 84 3.93 12.71 -8.28
CA ALA A 84 3.58 13.92 -9.01
C ALA A 84 4.57 15.07 -8.74
N ARG A 85 5.01 15.26 -7.48
CA ARG A 85 6.00 16.29 -7.12
C ARG A 85 7.37 16.00 -7.72
N ALA A 86 7.82 14.75 -7.70
CA ALA A 86 9.10 14.35 -8.28
C ALA A 86 9.08 14.51 -9.80
N LEU A 87 8.06 13.95 -10.47
CA LEU A 87 7.93 14.01 -11.92
C LEU A 87 7.81 15.44 -12.43
N ALA A 88 7.05 16.30 -11.75
CA ALA A 88 6.92 17.71 -12.14
C ALA A 88 8.29 18.43 -12.17
N LYS A 89 9.18 18.14 -11.22
CA LYS A 89 10.55 18.68 -11.22
C LYS A 89 11.39 18.11 -12.35
N THR A 90 11.31 16.79 -12.57
CA THR A 90 12.04 16.10 -13.64
C THR A 90 11.64 16.65 -15.00
N LEU A 91 10.35 16.83 -15.28
CA LEU A 91 9.85 17.43 -16.52
C LEU A 91 10.24 18.90 -16.70
N ASN A 92 10.61 19.59 -15.64
CA ASN A 92 11.19 20.95 -15.67
C ASN A 92 12.74 20.93 -15.70
N GLY A 93 13.36 19.82 -16.05
CA GLY A 93 14.80 19.71 -16.22
C GLY A 93 15.59 19.45 -14.92
N GLN A 94 14.92 19.18 -13.81
CA GLN A 94 15.55 18.85 -12.52
C GLN A 94 15.32 17.38 -12.20
N ASN A 95 16.16 16.48 -12.69
CA ASN A 95 16.05 15.04 -12.37
C ASN A 95 15.88 14.82 -10.88
N THR A 96 14.67 14.41 -10.48
CA THR A 96 14.29 14.30 -9.08
C THR A 96 13.77 12.90 -8.80
N GLN A 97 14.47 12.17 -7.96
CA GLN A 97 14.02 10.86 -7.50
C GLN A 97 12.79 11.00 -6.60
N VAL A 98 11.85 10.07 -6.73
CA VAL A 98 10.73 9.99 -5.81
C VAL A 98 11.24 9.57 -4.42
N HIS A 99 10.71 10.22 -3.41
CA HIS A 99 10.94 9.90 -2.00
C HIS A 99 9.65 9.35 -1.39
N TYR A 100 9.70 8.17 -0.80
CA TYR A 100 8.59 7.58 -0.06
C TYR A 100 8.94 7.50 1.43
N PRO A 101 8.51 8.48 2.23
CA PRO A 101 8.60 8.34 3.68
C PRO A 101 7.70 7.21 4.19
N ALA A 102 7.77 6.89 5.46
CA ALA A 102 6.76 6.06 6.10
C ALA A 102 5.38 6.71 5.97
N MET A 103 4.42 6.00 5.35
CA MET A 103 3.10 6.53 4.99
C MET A 103 1.98 5.69 5.62
N PRO A 104 1.65 5.90 6.91
CA PRO A 104 0.57 5.16 7.56
C PRO A 104 -0.79 5.48 6.94
N VAL A 105 -1.59 4.45 6.75
CA VAL A 105 -2.94 4.54 6.19
C VAL A 105 -3.97 4.56 7.31
N ALA A 106 -4.81 5.58 7.35
CA ALA A 106 -5.98 5.63 8.20
C ALA A 106 -7.14 4.88 7.52
N VAL A 107 -7.58 3.79 8.14
CA VAL A 107 -8.73 3.02 7.67
C VAL A 107 -10.01 3.67 8.19
N LYS A 108 -10.95 3.93 7.28
CA LYS A 108 -12.23 4.59 7.63
C LYS A 108 -13.20 3.56 8.23
N THR A 109 -13.02 3.27 9.52
CA THR A 109 -13.91 2.40 10.29
C THR A 109 -14.70 3.25 11.29
N PRO A 110 -16.06 3.33 11.19
CA PRO A 110 -16.85 4.14 12.11
C PRO A 110 -16.80 3.66 13.56
N ALA A 111 -16.62 2.36 13.79
CA ALA A 111 -16.63 1.76 15.12
C ALA A 111 -15.42 2.14 15.97
N ALA A 112 -14.23 2.26 15.36
CA ALA A 112 -13.00 2.67 16.04
C ALA A 112 -11.98 3.22 15.04
N PRO A 113 -11.25 4.28 15.37
CA PRO A 113 -10.14 4.75 14.54
C PRO A 113 -9.10 3.65 14.38
N LEU A 114 -8.69 3.36 13.15
CA LEU A 114 -7.67 2.39 12.84
C LEU A 114 -6.61 3.02 11.93
N THR A 115 -5.35 2.93 12.32
CA THR A 115 -4.21 3.35 11.48
C THR A 115 -3.25 2.19 11.33
N VAL A 116 -2.82 1.93 10.10
CA VAL A 116 -1.91 0.82 9.79
C VAL A 116 -0.72 1.34 8.98
N LEU A 117 0.47 0.95 9.40
CA LEU A 117 1.70 1.01 8.61
C LEU A 117 2.27 -0.42 8.58
N PRO A 118 2.10 -1.16 7.46
CA PRO A 118 2.59 -2.53 7.38
C PRO A 118 4.11 -2.57 7.44
N ALA A 119 4.65 -3.62 8.08
CA ALA A 119 6.07 -3.92 7.99
C ALA A 119 6.40 -4.42 6.56
N PRO A 120 7.64 -4.21 6.07
CA PRO A 120 8.09 -4.79 4.81
C PRO A 120 8.02 -6.33 4.85
N ILE A 121 7.65 -6.94 3.73
CA ILE A 121 7.45 -8.41 3.64
C ILE A 121 8.79 -9.18 3.76
N ASP A 122 9.87 -8.55 3.36
CA ASP A 122 11.24 -9.09 3.34
C ASP A 122 12.01 -8.90 4.65
N VAL A 123 11.35 -8.39 5.70
CA VAL A 123 11.94 -8.17 7.02
C VAL A 123 11.25 -9.06 8.05
N ASP A 124 12.03 -9.90 8.72
CA ASP A 124 11.53 -10.67 9.85
C ASP A 124 11.20 -9.75 11.02
N VAL A 125 9.96 -9.83 11.50
CA VAL A 125 9.50 -8.98 12.61
C VAL A 125 8.79 -9.80 13.69
N THR A 126 8.92 -9.35 14.92
CA THR A 126 8.12 -9.80 16.06
C THR A 126 7.12 -8.71 16.42
N TRP A 127 5.87 -9.07 16.66
CA TRP A 127 4.83 -8.14 17.06
C TRP A 127 4.81 -7.95 18.59
N GLU A 128 5.04 -6.72 19.02
CA GLU A 128 4.80 -6.28 20.40
C GLU A 128 3.44 -5.60 20.48
N THR A 129 2.61 -6.01 21.46
CA THR A 129 1.26 -5.47 21.63
C THR A 129 1.08 -4.85 23.01
N GLU A 130 0.42 -3.70 23.04
CA GLU A 130 0.01 -2.98 24.25
C GLU A 130 -1.51 -2.82 24.22
N GLN A 131 -2.20 -3.41 25.19
CA GLN A 131 -3.65 -3.27 25.35
C GLN A 131 -3.96 -1.94 26.02
N LEU A 132 -4.89 -1.17 25.47
CA LEU A 132 -5.41 0.08 26.02
C LEU A 132 -6.88 -0.10 26.41
N GLU A 133 -7.43 0.82 27.17
CA GLU A 133 -8.84 0.81 27.57
C GLU A 133 -9.79 0.90 26.35
N ASP A 134 -9.44 1.72 25.35
CA ASP A 134 -10.23 1.97 24.15
C ASP A 134 -9.67 1.33 22.86
N GLY A 135 -8.67 0.43 22.99
CA GLY A 135 -8.08 -0.17 21.79
C GLY A 135 -6.73 -0.86 22.05
N MET A 136 -5.83 -0.77 21.07
CA MET A 136 -4.55 -1.48 21.11
C MET A 136 -3.48 -0.76 20.26
N ILE A 137 -2.23 -0.88 20.68
CA ILE A 137 -1.05 -0.57 19.88
C ILE A 137 -0.34 -1.89 19.58
N ALA A 138 -0.04 -2.14 18.31
CA ALA A 138 0.86 -3.22 17.91
C ALA A 138 2.02 -2.64 17.09
N LYS A 139 3.26 -3.01 17.46
CA LYS A 139 4.49 -2.60 16.79
C LYS A 139 5.19 -3.83 16.23
N ALA A 140 5.56 -3.76 14.95
CA ALA A 140 6.40 -4.75 14.31
C ALA A 140 7.87 -4.37 14.55
N MET A 141 8.58 -5.17 15.33
CA MET A 141 9.96 -4.94 15.73
C MET A 141 10.89 -5.88 14.97
N ASP A 142 11.96 -5.35 14.37
CA ASP A 142 13.01 -6.19 13.80
C ASP A 142 13.94 -6.76 14.88
N ASN A 143 14.90 -7.59 14.48
CA ASN A 143 15.88 -8.22 15.37
C ASN A 143 16.88 -7.24 16.02
N GLN A 144 16.86 -5.97 15.61
CA GLN A 144 17.65 -4.87 16.17
C GLN A 144 16.80 -3.93 17.04
N ASN A 145 15.55 -4.32 17.35
CA ASN A 145 14.57 -3.50 18.06
C ASN A 145 14.18 -2.19 17.37
N ASN A 146 14.26 -2.13 16.02
CA ASN A 146 13.71 -1.00 15.29
C ASN A 146 12.25 -1.25 14.93
N VAL A 147 11.42 -0.21 15.01
CA VAL A 147 10.03 -0.26 14.54
C VAL A 147 10.01 -0.31 13.03
N ARG A 148 9.43 -1.36 12.45
CA ARG A 148 9.30 -1.56 11.00
C ARG A 148 7.88 -1.37 10.49
N GLY A 149 6.91 -1.37 11.38
CA GLY A 149 5.51 -1.13 11.10
C GLY A 149 4.69 -1.04 12.37
N PHE A 150 3.43 -0.66 12.26
CA PHE A 150 2.54 -0.59 13.43
C PHE A 150 1.06 -0.64 13.05
N VAL A 151 0.26 -1.04 14.01
CA VAL A 151 -1.21 -0.94 13.99
C VAL A 151 -1.67 -0.17 15.22
N LEU A 152 -2.51 0.83 15.03
CA LEU A 152 -3.09 1.67 16.08
C LEU A 152 -4.61 1.54 16.01
N LEU A 153 -5.22 0.95 17.00
CA LEU A 153 -6.67 0.82 17.14
C LEU A 153 -7.15 1.66 18.32
N GLY A 154 -8.15 2.49 18.12
CA GLY A 154 -8.73 3.35 19.14
C GLY A 154 -8.19 4.77 19.14
N ALA A 155 -8.91 5.68 19.81
CA ALA A 155 -8.60 7.11 19.83
C ALA A 155 -7.31 7.42 20.61
N THR A 156 -7.03 6.67 21.68
CA THR A 156 -5.81 6.84 22.47
C THR A 156 -4.58 6.37 21.69
N ALA A 157 -4.64 5.22 21.03
CA ALA A 157 -3.57 4.72 20.18
C ALA A 157 -3.29 5.68 19.00
N ALA A 158 -4.34 6.24 18.38
CA ALA A 158 -4.20 7.14 17.24
C ALA A 158 -3.34 8.38 17.53
N LYS A 159 -3.24 8.83 18.78
CA LYS A 159 -2.37 9.95 19.21
C LYS A 159 -0.89 9.64 19.00
N GLN A 160 -0.50 8.36 19.00
CA GLN A 160 0.90 7.95 18.80
C GLN A 160 1.32 7.85 17.33
N ARG A 161 0.41 8.08 16.37
CA ARG A 161 0.70 7.97 14.94
C ARG A 161 1.96 8.72 14.52
N LEU A 162 2.08 10.00 14.87
CA LEU A 162 3.21 10.83 14.44
C LEU A 162 4.54 10.39 15.05
N SER A 163 4.56 10.03 16.33
CA SER A 163 5.77 9.57 17.01
C SER A 163 6.26 8.25 16.43
N LEU A 164 5.36 7.28 16.23
CA LEU A 164 5.71 5.98 15.66
C LEU A 164 6.12 6.08 14.19
N THR A 165 5.44 6.92 13.39
CA THR A 165 5.82 7.12 11.98
C THR A 165 7.26 7.60 11.83
N LYS A 166 7.75 8.44 12.75
CA LYS A 166 9.14 8.94 12.72
C LYS A 166 10.19 7.88 13.05
N LEU A 167 9.79 6.77 13.66
CA LEU A 167 10.69 5.66 14.01
C LEU A 167 10.83 4.65 12.86
N VAL A 168 9.89 4.65 11.92
CA VAL A 168 9.92 3.71 10.79
C VAL A 168 10.76 4.32 9.66
N PRO A 169 11.71 3.56 9.10
CA PRO A 169 12.51 4.01 7.96
C PRO A 169 11.66 4.34 6.73
N ASP A 170 12.17 5.22 5.89
CA ASP A 170 11.56 5.55 4.60
C ASP A 170 11.49 4.30 3.71
N LEU A 171 10.41 4.16 2.94
CA LEU A 171 10.24 3.07 1.97
C LEU A 171 11.17 3.25 0.76
N ILE A 172 11.34 4.50 0.30
CA ILE A 172 12.35 4.90 -0.67
C ILE A 172 13.02 6.15 -0.09
N PRO A 173 14.27 6.04 0.41
CA PRO A 173 14.97 7.16 1.00
C PRO A 173 15.32 8.23 -0.05
N THR A 174 15.53 9.46 0.42
CA THR A 174 16.11 10.51 -0.44
C THR A 174 17.53 10.11 -0.82
N ALA A 175 17.88 10.26 -2.09
CA ALA A 175 19.28 10.10 -2.52
C ALA A 175 20.16 11.13 -1.77
N VAL A 176 21.26 10.65 -1.20
CA VAL A 176 22.28 11.46 -0.51
C VAL A 176 23.14 12.18 -1.55
#